data_6d9ee81f002026a0a2354523aa522aa0
#
_entry.id   6d9ee81f002026a0a2354523aa522aa0
#
_cell.length_a   1.000
_cell.length_b   1.000
_cell.length_c   1.000
_cell.angle_alpha   90.00
_cell.angle_beta   90.00
_cell.angle_gamma   90.00
#
_symmetry.space_group_name_H-M   'P 1'
#
loop_
_entity.id
_entity.type
_entity.pdbx_description
1 polymer ?
#
loop_
_entity_poly.entity_id
_entity_poly.type
_entity_poly.pdbx_seq_one_letter_code
_entity_poly.pdbx_strand_id
1 'polypeptide(L)'
;ACITSMDADHLDIYGEASELEKSFKDFGNKVSDTLIVRKGLPIEALTFGIDENADYEAINIKIENGVYIFDVKTPTEIIKEVKINLPGKHNVLNAVAALAMANSYGISLPVIAKALLSFKGIKRRFSYKIKTDKLVLIDDYAHHPTEITAVASSVREMYPNKKIVGVFQPHLFSRTRDFINDFAKSLSLFDELILLDIYPARELPIEGVTSNWLLSKVSIENKQLSTKENLFENISASKAQVIVMIGAGDIGELVNEIKNKLTIEN
;
A
#
# COMPACT_ATOMS: atom_id res chain seq x y z
N ALA A 1 14.33 9.55 -14.83
CA ALA A 1 13.53 8.39 -14.43
C ALA A 1 13.63 8.13 -12.92
N CYS A 2 12.68 7.35 -12.38
CA CYS A 2 12.72 6.95 -10.98
C CYS A 2 12.35 5.45 -10.85
N ILE A 3 13.15 4.70 -10.06
CA ILE A 3 12.88 3.31 -9.70
C ILE A 3 12.56 3.27 -8.21
N THR A 4 11.30 2.96 -7.88
CA THR A 4 10.80 3.01 -6.50
C THR A 4 10.93 1.70 -5.75
N SER A 5 10.88 0.56 -6.45
CA SER A 5 11.12 -0.79 -5.93
C SER A 5 11.49 -1.74 -7.06
N MET A 6 12.05 -2.89 -6.71
CA MET A 6 12.37 -3.98 -7.62
C MET A 6 11.86 -5.32 -7.03
N ASP A 7 10.76 -5.27 -6.26
CA ASP A 7 10.17 -6.46 -5.67
C ASP A 7 9.70 -7.42 -6.76
N ALA A 8 9.85 -8.72 -6.52
CA ALA A 8 9.44 -9.75 -7.46
C ALA A 8 7.91 -9.72 -7.62
N ASP A 9 7.45 -9.28 -8.77
CA ASP A 9 6.05 -9.32 -9.20
C ASP A 9 6.00 -9.64 -10.71
N HIS A 10 4.84 -10.00 -11.23
CA HIS A 10 4.66 -10.36 -12.63
C HIS A 10 5.59 -11.49 -13.12
N LEU A 11 5.84 -12.47 -12.24
CA LEU A 11 6.68 -13.64 -12.58
C LEU A 11 6.07 -14.49 -13.69
N ASP A 12 4.78 -14.34 -13.96
CA ASP A 12 4.10 -14.91 -15.13
C ASP A 12 4.63 -14.34 -16.46
N ILE A 13 5.23 -13.13 -16.42
CA ILE A 13 5.82 -12.45 -17.60
C ILE A 13 7.34 -12.61 -17.62
N TYR A 14 8.00 -12.37 -16.49
CA TYR A 14 9.46 -12.35 -16.39
C TYR A 14 10.08 -13.72 -16.08
N GLY A 15 9.30 -14.70 -15.61
CA GLY A 15 9.75 -16.03 -15.23
C GLY A 15 10.44 -16.05 -13.87
N GLU A 16 11.61 -15.41 -13.73
CA GLU A 16 12.40 -15.41 -12.49
C GLU A 16 12.69 -13.99 -12.01
N ALA A 17 12.91 -13.83 -10.68
CA ALA A 17 13.25 -12.56 -10.06
C ALA A 17 14.54 -11.94 -10.65
N SER A 18 15.51 -12.76 -11.06
CA SER A 18 16.75 -12.34 -11.70
C SER A 18 16.54 -11.64 -13.05
N GLU A 19 15.58 -12.11 -13.85
CA GLU A 19 15.26 -11.50 -15.14
C GLU A 19 14.54 -10.15 -14.94
N LEU A 20 13.70 -10.06 -13.91
CA LEU A 20 13.08 -8.79 -13.51
C LEU A 20 14.14 -7.78 -13.08
N GLU A 21 15.09 -8.17 -12.21
CA GLU A 21 16.20 -7.31 -11.78
C GLU A 21 17.04 -6.83 -12.98
N LYS A 22 17.37 -7.72 -13.91
CA LYS A 22 18.07 -7.39 -15.15
C LYS A 22 17.29 -6.37 -15.97
N SER A 23 15.97 -6.55 -16.11
CA SER A 23 15.12 -5.61 -16.84
C SER A 23 15.12 -4.21 -16.24
N PHE A 24 15.15 -4.08 -14.91
CA PHE A 24 15.31 -2.78 -14.24
C PHE A 24 16.69 -2.16 -14.48
N LYS A 25 17.76 -2.96 -14.45
CA LYS A 25 19.11 -2.47 -14.77
C LYS A 25 19.21 -2.00 -16.23
N ASP A 26 18.64 -2.77 -17.15
CA ASP A 26 18.59 -2.42 -18.57
C ASP A 26 17.76 -1.14 -18.81
N PHE A 27 16.68 -0.95 -18.05
CA PHE A 27 15.92 0.30 -18.06
C PHE A 27 16.77 1.47 -17.55
N GLY A 28 17.43 1.31 -16.40
CA GLY A 28 18.33 2.34 -15.85
C GLY A 28 19.42 2.76 -16.83
N ASN A 29 20.04 1.81 -17.55
CA ASN A 29 21.06 2.07 -18.55
C ASN A 29 20.57 2.87 -19.77
N LYS A 30 19.26 2.93 -20.00
CA LYS A 30 18.65 3.71 -21.10
C LYS A 30 18.32 5.14 -20.69
N VAL A 31 18.45 5.49 -19.42
CA VAL A 31 18.16 6.83 -18.91
C VAL A 31 19.28 7.77 -19.36
N SER A 32 18.95 8.78 -20.15
CA SER A 32 19.90 9.68 -20.77
C SER A 32 20.31 10.88 -19.92
N ASP A 33 19.59 11.13 -18.82
CA ASP A 33 19.84 12.26 -17.93
C ASP A 33 19.87 11.76 -16.48
N THR A 34 18.89 12.09 -15.66
CA THR A 34 18.89 11.79 -14.23
C THR A 34 18.11 10.52 -13.92
N LEU A 35 18.76 9.55 -13.29
CA LEU A 35 18.15 8.38 -12.67
C LEU A 35 18.12 8.55 -11.15
N ILE A 36 16.97 8.31 -10.54
CA ILE A 36 16.76 8.34 -9.09
C ILE A 36 16.23 6.98 -8.67
N VAL A 37 16.82 6.38 -7.64
CA VAL A 37 16.46 5.05 -7.18
C VAL A 37 16.21 5.02 -5.69
N ARG A 38 15.37 4.09 -5.23
CA ARG A 38 15.22 3.80 -3.82
C ARG A 38 16.56 3.35 -3.23
N LYS A 39 16.94 3.91 -2.07
CA LYS A 39 18.16 3.51 -1.35
C LYS A 39 18.16 2.01 -1.09
N GLY A 40 19.28 1.34 -1.35
CA GLY A 40 19.45 -0.10 -1.19
C GLY A 40 19.18 -0.93 -2.44
N LEU A 41 18.65 -0.36 -3.52
CA LEU A 41 18.56 -1.06 -4.80
C LEU A 41 19.94 -1.21 -5.45
N PRO A 42 20.23 -2.33 -6.15
CA PRO A 42 21.52 -2.63 -6.75
C PRO A 42 21.73 -1.87 -8.09
N ILE A 43 21.49 -0.56 -8.09
CA ILE A 43 21.65 0.34 -9.23
C ILE A 43 22.34 1.60 -8.73
N GLU A 44 23.41 2.00 -9.43
CA GLU A 44 24.18 3.20 -9.12
C GLU A 44 23.49 4.43 -9.71
N ALA A 45 22.94 5.30 -8.85
CA ALA A 45 22.17 6.49 -9.23
C ALA A 45 22.00 7.41 -8.02
N LEU A 46 21.36 8.58 -8.18
CA LEU A 46 20.88 9.38 -7.06
C LEU A 46 19.85 8.57 -6.26
N THR A 47 19.94 8.63 -4.95
CA THR A 47 19.11 7.79 -4.07
C THR A 47 18.08 8.61 -3.31
N PHE A 48 16.93 7.96 -2.99
CA PHE A 48 15.96 8.52 -2.05
C PHE A 48 15.61 7.51 -0.97
N GLY A 49 15.28 8.01 0.23
CA GLY A 49 15.00 7.15 1.38
C GLY A 49 14.41 7.84 2.59
N ILE A 50 14.28 7.07 3.67
CA ILE A 50 13.89 7.52 5.00
C ILE A 50 14.94 7.04 6.00
N ASP A 51 15.63 7.96 6.70
CA ASP A 51 16.65 7.65 7.73
C ASP A 51 17.72 6.61 7.28
N GLU A 52 18.17 6.68 6.01
CA GLU A 52 19.04 5.65 5.38
C GLU A 52 20.29 6.23 4.73
N ASN A 53 20.61 7.50 4.99
CA ASN A 53 21.72 8.22 4.36
C ASN A 53 21.62 8.23 2.82
N ALA A 54 20.44 8.60 2.30
CA ALA A 54 20.20 8.80 0.88
C ALA A 54 20.50 10.26 0.44
N ASP A 55 20.63 10.49 -0.87
CA ASP A 55 20.84 11.84 -1.42
C ASP A 55 19.63 12.75 -1.18
N TYR A 56 18.42 12.19 -1.36
CA TYR A 56 17.16 12.79 -0.94
C TYR A 56 16.58 11.96 0.20
N GLU A 57 16.51 12.53 1.40
CA GLU A 57 16.24 11.76 2.60
C GLU A 57 15.19 12.43 3.47
N ALA A 58 14.07 11.73 3.74
CA ALA A 58 13.15 12.15 4.79
C ALA A 58 13.71 11.83 6.16
N ILE A 59 13.73 12.82 7.03
CA ILE A 59 14.20 12.73 8.42
C ILE A 59 13.20 13.42 9.35
N ASN A 60 13.29 13.18 10.66
CA ASN A 60 12.47 13.84 11.67
C ASN A 60 10.96 13.67 11.44
N ILE A 61 10.53 12.47 11.02
CA ILE A 61 9.13 12.20 10.70
C ILE A 61 8.28 12.23 11.96
N LYS A 62 7.20 13.00 11.94
CA LYS A 62 6.17 13.04 12.98
C LYS A 62 4.77 13.06 12.37
N ILE A 63 3.80 12.64 13.16
CA ILE A 63 2.39 12.61 12.76
C ILE A 63 1.62 13.54 13.70
N GLU A 64 0.97 14.54 13.13
CA GLU A 64 0.13 15.48 13.89
C GLU A 64 -1.25 15.59 13.21
N ASN A 65 -2.31 15.25 13.94
CA ASN A 65 -3.68 15.29 13.42
C ASN A 65 -3.90 14.54 12.08
N GLY A 66 -3.17 13.42 11.88
CA GLY A 66 -3.26 12.62 10.65
C GLY A 66 -2.50 13.17 9.45
N VAL A 67 -1.67 14.20 9.67
CA VAL A 67 -0.74 14.77 8.68
C VAL A 67 0.66 14.30 9.01
N TYR A 68 1.37 13.78 8.02
CA TYR A 68 2.80 13.48 8.14
C TYR A 68 3.60 14.75 7.90
N ILE A 69 4.49 15.08 8.86
CA ILE A 69 5.38 16.23 8.83
C ILE A 69 6.81 15.70 8.92
N PHE A 70 7.67 16.10 8.02
CA PHE A 70 9.06 15.63 8.00
C PHE A 70 9.97 16.66 7.34
N ASP A 71 11.24 16.59 7.64
CA ASP A 71 12.27 17.37 6.94
C ASP A 71 12.78 16.55 5.76
N VAL A 72 13.22 17.19 4.68
CA VAL A 72 13.88 16.50 3.55
C VAL A 72 15.26 17.11 3.35
N LYS A 73 16.28 16.28 3.55
CA LYS A 73 17.64 16.54 3.13
C LYS A 73 17.77 16.31 1.64
N THR A 74 18.36 17.22 0.93
CA THR A 74 18.70 17.13 -0.49
C THR A 74 20.20 17.23 -0.66
N PRO A 75 20.76 17.01 -1.85
CA PRO A 75 22.20 17.19 -2.09
C PRO A 75 22.75 18.59 -1.77
N THR A 76 21.90 19.61 -1.76
CA THR A 76 22.33 21.03 -1.61
C THR A 76 21.84 21.69 -0.32
N GLU A 77 20.69 21.31 0.19
CA GLU A 77 20.06 21.96 1.35
C GLU A 77 19.07 21.06 2.07
N ILE A 78 18.53 21.52 3.21
CA ILE A 78 17.46 20.84 3.95
C ILE A 78 16.21 21.71 3.91
N ILE A 79 15.13 21.20 3.37
CA ILE A 79 13.80 21.79 3.53
C ILE A 79 13.12 21.21 4.77
N LYS A 80 12.62 22.07 5.63
CA LYS A 80 11.96 21.69 6.88
C LYS A 80 10.44 21.66 6.75
N GLU A 81 9.80 20.83 7.59
CA GLU A 81 8.36 20.76 7.77
C GLU A 81 7.56 20.53 6.47
N VAL A 82 8.08 19.69 5.58
CA VAL A 82 7.30 19.19 4.44
C VAL A 82 6.10 18.39 4.97
N LYS A 83 4.92 18.63 4.40
CA LYS A 83 3.66 18.04 4.88
C LYS A 83 2.97 17.25 3.79
N ILE A 84 2.45 16.07 4.15
CA ILE A 84 1.56 15.28 3.27
C ILE A 84 0.33 14.81 4.05
N ASN A 85 -0.80 14.75 3.35
CA ASN A 85 -2.08 14.30 3.93
C ASN A 85 -2.33 12.80 3.72
N LEU A 86 -1.39 12.08 3.10
CA LEU A 86 -1.50 10.65 2.84
C LEU A 86 -0.82 9.86 3.97
N PRO A 87 -1.51 8.90 4.59
CA PRO A 87 -0.96 8.12 5.68
C PRO A 87 0.04 7.06 5.18
N GLY A 88 0.98 6.73 6.06
CA GLY A 88 1.95 5.66 5.89
C GLY A 88 3.32 6.11 5.39
N LYS A 89 4.35 5.47 5.92
CA LYS A 89 5.75 5.74 5.55
C LYS A 89 6.03 5.52 4.05
N HIS A 90 5.31 4.59 3.42
CA HIS A 90 5.41 4.39 1.97
C HIS A 90 4.98 5.64 1.18
N ASN A 91 3.99 6.41 1.68
CA ASN A 91 3.61 7.68 1.05
C ASN A 91 4.62 8.79 1.33
N VAL A 92 5.32 8.76 2.47
CA VAL A 92 6.49 9.62 2.69
C VAL A 92 7.58 9.31 1.66
N LEU A 93 7.90 8.02 1.44
CA LEU A 93 8.85 7.61 0.39
C LEU A 93 8.44 8.09 -1.00
N ASN A 94 7.17 7.91 -1.36
CA ASN A 94 6.64 8.38 -2.64
C ASN A 94 6.75 9.91 -2.78
N ALA A 95 6.51 10.65 -1.69
CA ALA A 95 6.66 12.10 -1.66
C ALA A 95 8.11 12.54 -1.84
N VAL A 96 9.07 11.84 -1.19
CA VAL A 96 10.51 12.11 -1.37
C VAL A 96 10.95 11.80 -2.79
N ALA A 97 10.50 10.70 -3.38
CA ALA A 97 10.77 10.36 -4.78
C ALA A 97 10.25 11.45 -5.73
N ALA A 98 8.99 11.88 -5.54
CA ALA A 98 8.40 12.95 -6.34
C ALA A 98 9.14 14.29 -6.16
N LEU A 99 9.54 14.61 -4.92
CA LEU A 99 10.34 15.80 -4.61
C LEU A 99 11.69 15.73 -5.31
N ALA A 100 12.38 14.58 -5.24
CA ALA A 100 13.69 14.38 -5.86
C ALA A 100 13.60 14.57 -7.38
N MET A 101 12.61 13.97 -8.04
CA MET A 101 12.40 14.14 -9.48
C MET A 101 12.11 15.58 -9.86
N ALA A 102 11.19 16.25 -9.15
CA ALA A 102 10.82 17.63 -9.45
C ALA A 102 11.98 18.62 -9.20
N ASN A 103 12.74 18.41 -8.12
CA ASN A 103 13.91 19.22 -7.79
C ASN A 103 15.04 19.03 -8.78
N SER A 104 15.32 17.78 -9.21
CA SER A 104 16.31 17.50 -10.28
C SER A 104 15.92 18.13 -11.62
N TYR A 105 14.62 18.32 -11.86
CA TYR A 105 14.13 19.04 -13.05
C TYR A 105 14.19 20.58 -12.90
N GLY A 106 14.62 21.09 -11.74
CA GLY A 106 14.81 22.52 -11.50
C GLY A 106 13.65 23.24 -10.81
N ILE A 107 12.65 22.51 -10.31
CA ILE A 107 11.55 23.10 -9.53
C ILE A 107 12.05 23.38 -8.11
N SER A 108 11.75 24.58 -7.58
CA SER A 108 12.20 24.97 -6.24
C SER A 108 11.48 24.19 -5.14
N LEU A 109 12.18 23.85 -4.06
CA LEU A 109 11.67 23.06 -2.94
C LEU A 109 10.40 23.64 -2.29
N PRO A 110 10.25 24.95 -2.09
CA PRO A 110 9.01 25.52 -1.54
C PRO A 110 7.78 25.28 -2.42
N VAL A 111 7.94 25.32 -3.74
CA VAL A 111 6.85 25.03 -4.70
C VAL A 111 6.47 23.56 -4.61
N ILE A 112 7.44 22.67 -4.55
CA ILE A 112 7.22 21.22 -4.43
C ILE A 112 6.51 20.92 -3.10
N ALA A 113 6.98 21.46 -1.98
CA ALA A 113 6.37 21.23 -0.66
C ALA A 113 4.89 21.68 -0.62
N LYS A 114 4.57 22.81 -1.23
CA LYS A 114 3.17 23.28 -1.37
C LYS A 114 2.33 22.32 -2.23
N ALA A 115 2.89 21.82 -3.32
CA ALA A 115 2.22 20.85 -4.20
C ALA A 115 1.93 19.53 -3.47
N LEU A 116 2.92 19.00 -2.72
CA LEU A 116 2.77 17.77 -1.93
C LEU A 116 1.65 17.89 -0.89
N LEU A 117 1.56 19.00 -0.18
CA LEU A 117 0.47 19.27 0.80
C LEU A 117 -0.91 19.29 0.11
N SER A 118 -0.99 19.82 -1.10
CA SER A 118 -2.26 19.92 -1.84
C SER A 118 -2.71 18.62 -2.49
N PHE A 119 -1.85 17.61 -2.58
CA PHE A 119 -2.13 16.35 -3.23
C PHE A 119 -3.15 15.53 -2.43
N LYS A 120 -4.25 15.16 -3.08
CA LYS A 120 -5.39 14.46 -2.44
C LYS A 120 -5.32 12.93 -2.54
N GLY A 121 -4.23 12.39 -3.09
CA GLY A 121 -4.05 10.96 -3.31
C GLY A 121 -4.69 10.47 -4.61
N ILE A 122 -4.69 9.17 -4.77
CA ILE A 122 -5.22 8.43 -5.92
C ILE A 122 -6.40 7.59 -5.45
N LYS A 123 -7.44 7.43 -6.28
CA LYS A 123 -8.57 6.54 -5.97
C LYS A 123 -8.08 5.14 -5.67
N ARG A 124 -8.66 4.50 -4.66
CA ARG A 124 -8.28 3.16 -4.19
C ARG A 124 -6.81 3.02 -3.74
N ARG A 125 -6.19 4.11 -3.25
CA ARG A 125 -4.90 4.11 -2.55
C ARG A 125 -5.13 4.82 -1.21
N PHE A 126 -5.37 4.04 -0.16
CA PHE A 126 -5.75 4.50 1.19
C PHE A 126 -6.90 5.52 1.14
N SER A 127 -7.94 5.21 0.35
CA SER A 127 -9.06 6.14 0.11
C SER A 127 -10.10 6.05 1.22
N TYR A 128 -10.22 7.08 2.04
CA TYR A 128 -11.30 7.17 3.01
C TYR A 128 -12.67 7.27 2.33
N LYS A 129 -13.55 6.32 2.63
CA LYS A 129 -14.95 6.31 2.19
C LYS A 129 -15.90 6.77 3.30
N ILE A 130 -15.57 6.44 4.56
CA ILE A 130 -16.16 6.96 5.77
C ILE A 130 -15.00 7.37 6.68
N LYS A 131 -15.07 8.56 7.28
CA LYS A 131 -14.09 9.03 8.27
C LYS A 131 -14.80 9.81 9.36
N THR A 132 -15.23 9.09 10.39
CA THR A 132 -15.85 9.66 11.60
C THR A 132 -15.13 9.14 12.84
N ASP A 133 -15.42 9.69 14.01
CA ASP A 133 -14.82 9.21 15.25
C ASP A 133 -15.26 7.77 15.60
N LYS A 134 -16.46 7.38 15.17
CA LYS A 134 -17.06 6.07 15.47
C LYS A 134 -16.67 5.00 14.47
N LEU A 135 -16.62 5.36 13.18
CA LEU A 135 -16.44 4.42 12.09
C LEU A 135 -15.52 4.99 11.00
N VAL A 136 -14.60 4.16 10.54
CA VAL A 136 -13.71 4.45 9.42
C VAL A 136 -13.83 3.34 8.39
N LEU A 137 -14.03 3.70 7.14
CA LEU A 137 -13.99 2.77 5.99
C LEU A 137 -12.92 3.25 5.02
N ILE A 138 -11.96 2.38 4.75
CA ILE A 138 -10.85 2.62 3.82
C ILE A 138 -10.95 1.63 2.66
N ASP A 139 -10.70 2.11 1.44
CA ASP A 139 -10.59 1.32 0.22
C ASP A 139 -9.16 1.41 -0.31
N ASP A 140 -8.51 0.26 -0.49
CA ASP A 140 -7.16 0.17 -1.03
C ASP A 140 -7.03 -0.91 -2.11
N TYR A 141 -6.25 -0.61 -3.12
CA TYR A 141 -5.99 -1.49 -4.26
C TYR A 141 -4.90 -2.54 -3.99
N ALA A 142 -4.32 -2.54 -2.80
CA ALA A 142 -3.25 -3.46 -2.42
C ALA A 142 -3.63 -4.91 -2.74
N HIS A 143 -2.73 -5.63 -3.38
CA HIS A 143 -2.94 -7.00 -3.84
C HIS A 143 -1.65 -7.84 -3.83
N HIS A 144 -0.57 -7.27 -3.32
CA HIS A 144 0.71 -7.93 -3.04
C HIS A 144 1.00 -7.88 -1.53
N PRO A 145 1.65 -8.89 -0.93
CA PRO A 145 1.92 -8.93 0.52
C PRO A 145 2.62 -7.68 1.06
N THR A 146 3.59 -7.13 0.33
CA THR A 146 4.30 -5.89 0.70
C THR A 146 3.33 -4.70 0.79
N GLU A 147 2.41 -4.58 -0.18
CA GLU A 147 1.39 -3.52 -0.19
C GLU A 147 0.41 -3.68 0.97
N ILE A 148 -0.08 -4.91 1.24
CA ILE A 148 -0.98 -5.20 2.35
C ILE A 148 -0.31 -4.88 3.68
N THR A 149 0.97 -5.24 3.85
CA THR A 149 1.75 -4.89 5.04
C THR A 149 1.83 -3.38 5.23
N ALA A 150 2.08 -2.62 4.15
CA ALA A 150 2.15 -1.17 4.19
C ALA A 150 0.80 -0.54 4.60
N VAL A 151 -0.31 -1.05 4.05
CA VAL A 151 -1.67 -0.59 4.41
C VAL A 151 -2.00 -0.93 5.86
N ALA A 152 -1.81 -2.18 6.29
CA ALA A 152 -2.10 -2.62 7.65
C ALA A 152 -1.31 -1.83 8.69
N SER A 153 0.00 -1.62 8.45
CA SER A 153 0.87 -0.82 9.31
C SER A 153 0.41 0.64 9.39
N SER A 154 0.06 1.23 8.24
CA SER A 154 -0.42 2.62 8.19
C SER A 154 -1.75 2.80 8.93
N VAL A 155 -2.67 1.84 8.80
CA VAL A 155 -3.95 1.88 9.52
C VAL A 155 -3.72 1.73 11.02
N ARG A 156 -2.84 0.82 11.45
CA ARG A 156 -2.50 0.64 12.86
C ARG A 156 -1.84 1.89 13.45
N GLU A 157 -0.94 2.53 12.70
CA GLU A 157 -0.28 3.78 13.12
C GLU A 157 -1.29 4.93 13.31
N MET A 158 -2.30 5.00 12.43
CA MET A 158 -3.36 6.02 12.51
C MET A 158 -4.42 5.71 13.59
N TYR A 159 -4.66 4.45 13.89
CA TYR A 159 -5.73 3.98 14.78
C TYR A 159 -5.23 2.93 15.77
N PRO A 160 -4.23 3.26 16.64
CA PRO A 160 -3.53 2.29 17.48
C PRO A 160 -4.45 1.54 18.46
N ASN A 161 -5.53 2.17 18.91
CA ASN A 161 -6.44 1.65 19.93
C ASN A 161 -7.80 1.18 19.38
N LYS A 162 -7.99 1.17 18.05
CA LYS A 162 -9.25 0.73 17.44
C LYS A 162 -9.13 -0.68 16.91
N LYS A 163 -10.23 -1.43 16.97
CA LYS A 163 -10.33 -2.73 16.31
C LYS A 163 -10.37 -2.55 14.81
N ILE A 164 -9.48 -3.22 14.10
CA ILE A 164 -9.30 -3.14 12.65
C ILE A 164 -9.67 -4.47 12.02
N VAL A 165 -10.67 -4.48 11.13
CA VAL A 165 -10.98 -5.64 10.28
C VAL A 165 -10.42 -5.41 8.88
N GLY A 166 -9.63 -6.38 8.40
CA GLY A 166 -9.21 -6.48 7.01
C GLY A 166 -10.24 -7.29 6.21
N VAL A 167 -10.74 -6.73 5.13
CA VAL A 167 -11.58 -7.44 4.14
C VAL A 167 -10.74 -7.58 2.89
N PHE A 168 -10.30 -8.79 2.57
CA PHE A 168 -9.37 -9.01 1.49
C PHE A 168 -9.92 -9.93 0.41
N GLN A 169 -9.72 -9.55 -0.85
CA GLN A 169 -9.94 -10.41 -2.00
C GLN A 169 -8.61 -10.70 -2.68
N PRO A 170 -8.11 -11.97 -2.61
CA PRO A 170 -6.91 -12.34 -3.34
C PRO A 170 -7.11 -12.17 -4.85
N HIS A 171 -6.05 -11.76 -5.56
CA HIS A 171 -6.08 -11.55 -7.00
C HIS A 171 -5.06 -12.45 -7.67
N LEU A 172 -5.50 -13.33 -8.57
CA LEU A 172 -4.79 -14.38 -9.28
C LEU A 172 -4.48 -15.62 -8.41
N PHE A 173 -4.71 -16.79 -8.97
CA PHE A 173 -4.38 -18.07 -8.32
C PHE A 173 -2.86 -18.26 -8.23
N SER A 174 -2.11 -17.94 -9.29
CA SER A 174 -0.66 -18.07 -9.32
C SER A 174 0.00 -17.21 -8.23
N ARG A 175 -0.39 -15.93 -8.12
CA ARG A 175 0.14 -15.04 -7.07
C ARG A 175 -0.20 -15.54 -5.67
N THR A 176 -1.43 -16.01 -5.44
CA THR A 176 -1.83 -16.57 -4.15
C THR A 176 -0.98 -17.79 -3.78
N ARG A 177 -0.69 -18.67 -4.73
CA ARG A 177 0.17 -19.85 -4.56
C ARG A 177 1.62 -19.42 -4.24
N ASP A 178 2.18 -18.55 -5.06
CA ASP A 178 3.61 -18.23 -5.02
C ASP A 178 3.98 -17.42 -3.76
N PHE A 179 3.07 -16.60 -3.24
CA PHE A 179 3.28 -15.76 -2.07
C PHE A 179 2.44 -16.15 -0.85
N ILE A 180 2.00 -17.41 -0.74
CA ILE A 180 1.05 -17.87 0.29
C ILE A 180 1.50 -17.51 1.72
N ASN A 181 2.77 -17.71 2.06
CA ASN A 181 3.28 -17.46 3.40
C ASN A 181 3.39 -15.95 3.69
N ASP A 182 3.75 -15.16 2.69
CA ASP A 182 3.86 -13.71 2.83
C ASP A 182 2.47 -13.07 2.92
N PHE A 183 1.48 -13.58 2.17
CA PHE A 183 0.07 -13.18 2.36
C PHE A 183 -0.42 -13.52 3.76
N ALA A 184 -0.18 -14.76 4.23
CA ALA A 184 -0.59 -15.15 5.57
C ALA A 184 0.00 -14.23 6.65
N LYS A 185 1.28 -13.88 6.52
CA LYS A 185 1.98 -12.97 7.44
C LYS A 185 1.40 -11.56 7.39
N SER A 186 1.21 -10.99 6.21
CA SER A 186 0.68 -9.63 6.05
C SER A 186 -0.78 -9.51 6.53
N LEU A 187 -1.62 -10.50 6.24
CA LEU A 187 -3.01 -10.55 6.68
C LEU A 187 -3.15 -10.78 8.20
N SER A 188 -2.14 -11.37 8.84
CA SER A 188 -2.11 -11.54 10.30
C SER A 188 -1.84 -10.24 11.08
N LEU A 189 -1.63 -9.11 10.41
CA LEU A 189 -1.47 -7.79 11.02
C LEU A 189 -2.79 -7.14 11.42
N PHE A 190 -3.92 -7.65 10.95
CA PHE A 190 -5.27 -7.20 11.32
C PHE A 190 -5.75 -7.87 12.61
N ASP A 191 -6.72 -7.25 13.31
CA ASP A 191 -7.34 -7.86 14.49
C ASP A 191 -8.38 -8.92 14.09
N GLU A 192 -8.99 -8.75 12.92
CA GLU A 192 -9.94 -9.66 12.31
C GLU A 192 -9.79 -9.66 10.80
N LEU A 193 -10.00 -10.82 10.16
CA LEU A 193 -9.92 -10.98 8.71
C LEU A 193 -11.20 -11.59 8.14
N ILE A 194 -11.75 -10.94 7.13
CA ILE A 194 -12.80 -11.48 6.26
C ILE A 194 -12.20 -11.68 4.88
N LEU A 195 -12.18 -12.91 4.40
CA LEU A 195 -11.54 -13.28 3.14
C LEU A 195 -12.59 -13.67 2.11
N LEU A 196 -12.58 -13.01 0.96
CA LEU A 196 -13.40 -13.35 -0.21
C LEU A 196 -12.72 -14.42 -1.06
N ASP A 197 -13.47 -15.02 -1.97
CA ASP A 197 -12.92 -15.93 -2.97
C ASP A 197 -11.90 -15.21 -3.87
N ILE A 198 -10.92 -16.00 -4.37
CA ILE A 198 -9.88 -15.50 -5.26
C ILE A 198 -10.52 -14.94 -6.53
N TYR A 199 -10.19 -13.71 -6.87
CA TYR A 199 -10.55 -13.11 -8.15
C TYR A 199 -9.61 -13.64 -9.24
N PRO A 200 -10.12 -14.43 -10.22
CA PRO A 200 -9.27 -15.14 -11.16
C PRO A 200 -8.65 -14.24 -12.22
N ALA A 201 -9.27 -13.08 -12.52
CA ALA A 201 -8.94 -12.22 -13.66
C ALA A 201 -8.87 -13.05 -14.97
N ARG A 202 -7.65 -13.33 -15.45
CA ARG A 202 -7.42 -14.08 -16.68
C ARG A 202 -6.98 -15.54 -16.48
N GLU A 203 -6.86 -15.98 -15.22
CA GLU A 203 -6.37 -17.31 -14.90
C GLU A 203 -7.49 -18.34 -14.74
N LEU A 204 -7.17 -19.59 -15.03
CA LEU A 204 -7.99 -20.73 -14.63
C LEU A 204 -7.66 -21.12 -13.18
N PRO A 205 -8.61 -21.71 -12.44
CA PRO A 205 -8.36 -22.22 -11.10
C PRO A 205 -7.19 -23.21 -11.08
N ILE A 206 -6.35 -23.10 -10.05
CA ILE A 206 -5.25 -24.01 -9.79
C ILE A 206 -5.69 -24.96 -8.68
N GLU A 207 -5.54 -26.27 -8.89
CA GLU A 207 -5.94 -27.29 -7.91
C GLU A 207 -5.25 -27.05 -6.55
N GLY A 208 -6.04 -27.06 -5.48
CA GLY A 208 -5.56 -26.81 -4.10
C GLY A 208 -5.36 -25.35 -3.74
N VAL A 209 -5.37 -24.42 -4.69
CA VAL A 209 -5.19 -22.99 -4.43
C VAL A 209 -6.56 -22.33 -4.23
N THR A 210 -6.93 -22.09 -2.99
CA THR A 210 -8.23 -21.53 -2.61
C THR A 210 -8.08 -20.49 -1.51
N SER A 211 -9.08 -19.63 -1.34
CA SER A 211 -9.12 -18.70 -0.20
C SER A 211 -9.15 -19.44 1.16
N ASN A 212 -9.76 -20.63 1.22
CA ASN A 212 -9.74 -21.46 2.43
C ASN A 212 -8.32 -21.94 2.76
N TRP A 213 -7.54 -22.32 1.74
CA TRP A 213 -6.13 -22.69 1.93
C TRP A 213 -5.31 -21.49 2.45
N LEU A 214 -5.49 -20.29 1.88
CA LEU A 214 -4.84 -19.10 2.41
C LEU A 214 -5.28 -18.81 3.84
N LEU A 215 -6.59 -18.86 4.13
CA LEU A 215 -7.13 -18.61 5.46
C LEU A 215 -6.53 -19.56 6.51
N SER A 216 -6.29 -20.83 6.16
CA SER A 216 -5.68 -21.82 7.04
C SER A 216 -4.26 -21.47 7.48
N LYS A 217 -3.53 -20.63 6.70
CA LYS A 217 -2.16 -20.20 6.99
C LYS A 217 -2.08 -18.92 7.81
N VAL A 218 -3.16 -18.12 7.85
CA VAL A 218 -3.23 -16.89 8.65
C VAL A 218 -3.29 -17.24 10.13
N SER A 219 -2.52 -16.54 10.98
CA SER A 219 -2.30 -16.91 12.38
C SER A 219 -3.18 -16.20 13.40
N ILE A 220 -4.11 -15.32 12.98
CA ILE A 220 -5.08 -14.68 13.88
C ILE A 220 -6.27 -15.60 14.17
N GLU A 221 -6.90 -15.41 15.34
CA GLU A 221 -8.05 -16.21 15.77
C GLU A 221 -9.34 -15.82 15.03
N ASN A 222 -9.62 -14.52 14.96
CA ASN A 222 -10.83 -13.98 14.35
C ASN A 222 -10.65 -13.88 12.83
N LYS A 223 -11.00 -14.94 12.11
CA LYS A 223 -10.90 -15.00 10.66
C LYS A 223 -12.00 -15.87 10.06
N GLN A 224 -12.53 -15.47 8.92
CA GLN A 224 -13.59 -16.20 8.24
C GLN A 224 -13.55 -15.99 6.72
N LEU A 225 -14.15 -16.93 6.00
CA LEU A 225 -14.52 -16.74 4.60
C LEU A 225 -15.85 -15.99 4.52
N SER A 226 -16.04 -15.23 3.47
CA SER A 226 -17.32 -14.61 3.14
C SER A 226 -17.61 -14.71 1.66
N THR A 227 -18.88 -14.79 1.30
CA THR A 227 -19.32 -14.45 -0.05
C THR A 227 -19.58 -12.96 -0.16
N LYS A 228 -19.74 -12.45 -1.38
CA LYS A 228 -20.05 -11.03 -1.61
C LYS A 228 -21.41 -10.66 -1.03
N GLU A 229 -22.38 -11.59 -1.10
CA GLU A 229 -23.75 -11.42 -0.61
C GLU A 229 -23.78 -11.26 0.92
N ASN A 230 -22.97 -12.03 1.64
CA ASN A 230 -22.92 -12.04 3.10
C ASN A 230 -21.86 -11.08 3.68
N LEU A 231 -21.17 -10.32 2.81
CA LEU A 231 -20.04 -9.50 3.24
C LEU A 231 -20.46 -8.42 4.24
N PHE A 232 -21.60 -7.76 4.00
CA PHE A 232 -22.07 -6.69 4.88
C PHE A 232 -22.40 -7.22 6.28
N GLU A 233 -23.12 -8.32 6.38
CA GLU A 233 -23.47 -8.97 7.65
C GLU A 233 -22.21 -9.38 8.43
N ASN A 234 -21.22 -9.94 7.76
CA ASN A 234 -19.95 -10.32 8.36
C ASN A 234 -19.16 -9.12 8.85
N ILE A 235 -19.13 -8.02 8.09
CA ILE A 235 -18.51 -6.75 8.52
C ILE A 235 -19.23 -6.19 9.73
N SER A 236 -20.56 -6.13 9.72
CA SER A 236 -21.38 -5.61 10.86
C SER A 236 -21.18 -6.46 12.11
N ALA A 237 -21.12 -7.78 11.96
CA ALA A 237 -20.89 -8.70 13.07
C ALA A 237 -19.52 -8.54 13.72
N SER A 238 -18.50 -8.08 12.97
CA SER A 238 -17.15 -7.83 13.48
C SER A 238 -17.11 -6.74 14.56
N LYS A 239 -18.06 -5.81 14.55
CA LYS A 239 -18.10 -4.62 15.40
C LYS A 239 -16.79 -3.81 15.38
N ALA A 240 -16.07 -3.87 14.26
CA ALA A 240 -14.83 -3.15 14.08
C ALA A 240 -15.10 -1.66 13.88
N GLN A 241 -14.23 -0.82 14.43
CA GLN A 241 -14.28 0.62 14.28
C GLN A 241 -13.56 1.10 13.01
N VAL A 242 -12.66 0.25 12.49
CA VAL A 242 -11.93 0.53 11.26
C VAL A 242 -12.07 -0.67 10.32
N ILE A 243 -12.60 -0.43 9.15
CA ILE A 243 -12.81 -1.42 8.11
C ILE A 243 -11.87 -1.07 6.95
N VAL A 244 -11.08 -2.03 6.50
CA VAL A 244 -10.14 -1.85 5.38
C VAL A 244 -10.50 -2.85 4.30
N MET A 245 -11.06 -2.37 3.19
CA MET A 245 -11.38 -3.19 2.01
C MET A 245 -10.19 -3.17 1.05
N ILE A 246 -9.63 -4.34 0.76
CA ILE A 246 -8.33 -4.49 0.12
C ILE A 246 -8.44 -5.47 -1.06
N GLY A 247 -7.93 -5.07 -2.23
CA GLY A 247 -7.80 -5.96 -3.37
C GLY A 247 -7.92 -5.27 -4.72
N ALA A 248 -7.34 -5.87 -5.75
CA ALA A 248 -7.36 -5.38 -7.13
C ALA A 248 -8.55 -5.91 -7.95
N GLY A 249 -9.31 -6.86 -7.40
CA GLY A 249 -10.48 -7.46 -8.04
C GLY A 249 -11.73 -6.61 -7.90
N ASP A 250 -12.87 -7.27 -8.10
CA ASP A 250 -14.20 -6.65 -8.08
C ASP A 250 -14.69 -6.29 -6.65
N ILE A 251 -13.92 -6.60 -5.61
CA ILE A 251 -14.16 -6.05 -4.26
C ILE A 251 -14.31 -4.53 -4.28
N GLY A 252 -13.62 -3.83 -5.20
CA GLY A 252 -13.74 -2.39 -5.34
C GLY A 252 -15.12 -1.90 -5.72
N GLU A 253 -15.93 -2.73 -6.37
CA GLU A 253 -17.31 -2.42 -6.76
C GLU A 253 -18.24 -2.48 -5.54
N LEU A 254 -17.93 -3.35 -4.55
CA LEU A 254 -18.70 -3.51 -3.32
C LEU A 254 -18.52 -2.34 -2.34
N VAL A 255 -17.43 -1.57 -2.45
CA VAL A 255 -17.10 -0.51 -1.49
C VAL A 255 -18.20 0.53 -1.32
N ASN A 256 -18.83 0.95 -2.42
CA ASN A 256 -19.90 1.95 -2.36
C ASN A 256 -21.19 1.37 -1.75
N GLU A 257 -21.50 0.11 -2.02
CA GLU A 257 -22.64 -0.58 -1.41
C GLU A 257 -22.45 -0.71 0.10
N ILE A 258 -21.29 -1.23 0.53
CA ILE A 258 -20.92 -1.35 1.95
C ILE A 258 -20.96 0.02 2.64
N LYS A 259 -20.38 1.06 2.01
CA LYS A 259 -20.45 2.43 2.53
C LYS A 259 -21.89 2.87 2.80
N ASN A 260 -22.78 2.69 1.82
CA ASN A 260 -24.17 3.14 1.93
C ASN A 260 -24.91 2.41 3.07
N LYS A 261 -24.77 1.08 3.15
CA LYS A 261 -25.36 0.26 4.23
C LYS A 261 -24.85 0.69 5.60
N LEU A 262 -23.53 0.85 5.77
CA LEU A 262 -22.91 1.30 7.03
C LEU A 262 -23.34 2.73 7.44
N THR A 263 -23.64 3.59 6.46
CA THR A 263 -24.08 4.97 6.74
C THR A 263 -25.53 5.02 7.24
N ILE A 264 -26.36 4.05 6.85
CA ILE A 264 -27.77 3.95 7.28
C ILE A 264 -27.87 3.39 8.71
N GLU A 265 -26.97 2.47 9.09
CA GLU A 265 -27.01 1.82 10.43
C GLU A 265 -26.36 2.67 11.54
N ASN A 266 -25.57 3.70 11.21
CA ASN A 266 -24.85 4.58 12.15
C ASN A 266 -25.32 6.03 12.10
#